data_76bc2ef66aa728f1fafaa66fe454596c
#
_entry.id   76bc2ef66aa728f1fafaa66fe454596c
#
_cell.length_a   1.000
_cell.length_b   1.000
_cell.length_c   1.000
_cell.angle_alpha   90.00
_cell.angle_beta   90.00
_cell.angle_gamma   90.00
#
_symmetry.space_group_name_H-M   'P 1'
#
loop_
_entity.id
_entity.type
_entity.pdbx_description
1 polymer ?
#
loop_
_entity_poly.entity_id
_entity_poly.type
_entity_poly.pdbx_seq_one_letter_code
_entity_poly.pdbx_strand_id
1 'polypeptide(L)' 'MTDSTPESVLYEERGAVAVVTLNRPQALNSFTRDMHQRLRAALDRAEAAPHIRALVLTGAGRGFCAGLD' A
#
# COMPACT_ATOMS: atom_id res chain seq x y z
N MET A 1 -20.70 11.00 3.26
CA MET A 1 -20.80 9.67 3.85
C MET A 1 -19.42 9.00 3.85
N THR A 2 -19.10 8.36 4.90
CA THR A 2 -17.81 7.71 5.02
C THR A 2 -17.94 6.24 4.68
N ASP A 3 -17.09 5.79 3.79
CA ASP A 3 -16.99 4.37 3.49
C ASP A 3 -16.25 3.69 4.63
N SER A 4 -16.85 2.68 5.24
CA SER A 4 -16.24 1.97 6.35
C SER A 4 -15.26 0.89 5.89
N THR A 5 -15.19 0.63 4.59
CA THR A 5 -14.27 -0.37 4.06
C THR A 5 -12.85 0.18 4.05
N PRO A 6 -11.90 -0.50 4.71
CA PRO A 6 -10.52 -0.02 4.69
C PRO A 6 -9.94 -0.06 3.28
N GLU A 7 -9.04 0.87 3.01
CA GLU A 7 -8.33 0.85 1.74
C GLU A 7 -7.38 -0.35 1.69
N SER A 8 -7.29 -0.98 0.53
CA SER A 8 -6.44 -2.15 0.37
C SER A 8 -4.96 -1.82 0.32
N VAL A 9 -4.63 -0.56 0.06
CA VAL A 9 -3.25 -0.08 0.07
C VAL A 9 -3.22 1.24 0.80
N LEU A 10 -2.33 1.35 1.78
CA LEU A 10 -2.15 2.57 2.57
C LEU A 10 -0.86 3.24 2.16
N TYR A 11 -0.85 4.57 2.19
CA TYR A 11 0.32 5.37 1.86
C TYR A 11 0.55 6.35 2.99
N GLU A 12 1.79 6.39 3.47
CA GLU A 12 2.17 7.29 4.54
C GLU A 12 3.56 7.82 4.28
N GLU A 13 3.81 9.08 4.62
CA GLU A 13 5.14 9.66 4.52
C GLU A 13 5.67 9.93 5.91
N ARG A 14 6.89 9.48 6.16
CA ARG A 14 7.60 9.72 7.41
C ARG A 14 8.93 10.34 7.06
N GLY A 15 9.01 11.67 7.17
CA GLY A 15 10.20 12.39 6.74
C GLY A 15 10.44 12.18 5.25
N ALA A 16 11.59 11.64 4.90
CA ALA A 16 11.95 11.40 3.51
C ALA A 16 11.61 9.97 3.06
N VAL A 17 10.82 9.23 3.83
CA VAL A 17 10.49 7.85 3.53
C VAL A 17 9.00 7.73 3.25
N ALA A 18 8.65 7.09 2.14
CA ALA A 18 7.28 6.73 1.85
C ALA A 18 7.06 5.28 2.31
N VAL A 19 6.02 5.05 3.09
CA VAL A 19 5.66 3.72 3.58
C VAL A 19 4.37 3.30 2.90
N VAL A 20 4.44 2.24 2.12
CA VAL A 20 3.28 1.70 1.41
C VAL A 20 2.93 0.37 2.05
N THR A 21 1.71 0.27 2.54
CA THR A 21 1.26 -0.91 3.28
C THR A 21 0.16 -1.63 2.51
N LEU A 22 0.39 -2.90 2.23
CA LEU A 22 -0.66 -3.76 1.68
C LEU A 22 -1.61 -4.11 2.82
N ASN A 23 -2.89 -3.78 2.66
CA ASN A 23 -3.83 -3.79 3.78
C ASN A 23 -5.01 -4.73 3.51
N ARG A 24 -4.71 -5.99 3.23
CA ARG A 24 -5.71 -7.05 3.17
C ARG A 24 -5.29 -8.21 4.07
N PRO A 25 -5.13 -7.95 5.39
CA PRO A 25 -4.61 -8.98 6.29
C PRO A 25 -5.51 -10.22 6.37
N GLN A 26 -6.81 -10.05 6.17
CA GLN A 26 -7.74 -11.18 6.20
C GLN A 26 -7.51 -12.13 5.02
N ALA A 27 -6.85 -11.68 3.98
CA ALA A 27 -6.51 -12.48 2.81
C ALA A 27 -5.00 -12.60 2.64
N LEU A 28 -4.24 -12.38 3.72
CA LEU A 28 -2.78 -12.40 3.73
C LEU A 28 -2.20 -11.49 2.64
N ASN A 29 -2.90 -10.38 2.38
CA ASN A 29 -2.50 -9.35 1.42
C ASN A 29 -2.33 -9.89 -0.01
N SER A 30 -3.11 -10.92 -0.38
CA SER A 30 -3.10 -11.38 -1.75
C SER A 30 -3.67 -10.28 -2.67
N PHE A 31 -3.12 -10.18 -3.87
CA PHE A 31 -3.43 -9.08 -4.77
C PHE A 31 -4.74 -9.29 -5.50
N THR A 32 -5.55 -8.21 -5.52
CA THR A 32 -6.68 -8.08 -6.43
C THR A 32 -6.33 -7.02 -7.46
N ARG A 33 -7.20 -6.86 -8.46
CA ARG A 33 -7.03 -5.80 -9.46
C ARG A 33 -7.08 -4.42 -8.79
N ASP A 34 -8.02 -4.22 -7.87
CA ASP A 34 -8.14 -2.96 -7.15
C ASP A 34 -6.86 -2.65 -6.38
N MET A 35 -6.32 -3.65 -5.71
CA MET A 35 -5.09 -3.48 -4.93
C MET A 35 -3.92 -3.14 -5.83
N HIS A 36 -3.86 -3.76 -7.01
CA HIS A 36 -2.80 -3.47 -7.97
C HIS A 36 -2.86 -2.02 -8.43
N GLN A 37 -4.06 -1.53 -8.74
CA GLN A 37 -4.23 -0.13 -9.16
C GLN A 37 -3.86 0.84 -8.06
N ARG A 38 -4.26 0.53 -6.84
CA ARG A 38 -3.95 1.38 -5.69
C ARG A 38 -2.47 1.40 -5.39
N LEU A 39 -1.81 0.24 -5.50
CA LEU A 39 -0.38 0.16 -5.32
C LEU A 39 0.35 1.00 -6.36
N ARG A 40 -0.07 0.89 -7.62
CA ARG A 40 0.53 1.67 -8.69
C ARG A 40 0.41 3.17 -8.42
N ALA A 41 -0.77 3.61 -7.97
CA ALA A 41 -0.98 5.01 -7.65
C ALA A 41 -0.10 5.46 -6.50
N ALA A 42 0.08 4.60 -5.49
CA ALA A 42 0.94 4.94 -4.35
C ALA A 42 2.40 5.07 -4.77
N LEU A 43 2.87 4.17 -5.63
CA LEU A 43 4.24 4.25 -6.13
C LEU A 43 4.46 5.49 -6.98
N ASP A 44 3.48 5.84 -7.82
CA ASP A 44 3.56 7.04 -8.63
C ASP A 44 3.61 8.28 -7.75
N ARG A 45 2.82 8.29 -6.68
CA ARG A 45 2.80 9.41 -5.74
C ARG A 45 4.15 9.59 -5.08
N ALA A 46 4.77 8.49 -4.64
CA ALA A 46 6.08 8.56 -4.00
C ALA A 46 7.12 9.06 -5.00
N GLU A 47 7.06 8.57 -6.23
CA GLU A 47 8.03 8.96 -7.25
C GLU A 47 7.92 10.44 -7.58
N ALA A 48 6.71 10.97 -7.56
CA ALA A 48 6.47 12.38 -7.89
C ALA A 48 6.83 13.33 -6.74
N ALA A 49 7.03 12.82 -5.54
CA ALA A 49 7.30 13.65 -4.36
C ALA A 49 8.80 13.89 -4.24
N PRO A 50 9.25 15.14 -4.45
CA PRO A 50 10.71 15.42 -4.51
C PRO A 50 11.43 15.20 -3.19
N HIS A 51 10.71 15.25 -2.06
CA HIS A 51 11.32 15.06 -0.75
C HIS A 51 11.46 13.59 -0.36
N ILE A 52 10.84 12.67 -1.11
CA ILE A 52 10.90 11.24 -0.79
C ILE A 52 12.16 10.65 -1.40
N ARG A 53 12.97 10.02 -0.56
CA ARG A 53 14.25 9.46 -0.95
C ARG A 53 14.31 7.94 -0.83
N ALA A 54 13.34 7.34 -0.14
CA ALA A 54 13.29 5.90 0.03
C ALA A 54 11.84 5.46 0.14
N LEU A 55 11.59 4.21 -0.19
CA LEU A 55 10.26 3.63 -0.14
C LEU A 55 10.32 2.30 0.61
N VAL A 56 9.41 2.12 1.54
CA VAL A 56 9.23 0.87 2.28
C VAL A 56 7.91 0.26 1.85
N LEU A 57 7.95 -0.99 1.43
CA LEU A 57 6.74 -1.73 1.09
C LEU A 57 6.56 -2.84 2.12
N THR A 58 5.43 -2.84 2.79
CA THR A 58 5.17 -3.80 3.86
C THR A 58 3.74 -4.29 3.78
N GLY A 59 3.40 -5.27 4.60
CA GLY A 59 2.06 -5.82 4.66
C GLY A 59 1.50 -5.77 6.06
N ALA A 60 0.22 -5.44 6.16
CA ALA A 60 -0.48 -5.47 7.44
C ALA A 60 -0.78 -6.91 7.83
N GLY A 61 -0.75 -7.20 9.13
CA GLY A 61 -1.08 -8.51 9.63
C GLY A 61 0.07 -9.50 9.54
N ARG A 62 -0.28 -10.80 9.40
CA ARG A 62 0.69 -11.88 9.48
C ARG A 62 1.53 -12.06 8.25
N GLY A 63 0.98 -11.75 7.08
CA GLY A 63 1.66 -12.04 5.83
C GLY A 63 1.90 -10.80 5.02
N PHE A 64 3.04 -10.76 4.34
CA PHE A 64 3.31 -9.63 3.46
C PHE A 64 2.41 -9.70 2.23
N CYS A 65 2.46 -10.81 1.52
CA CYS A 65 1.65 -10.99 0.32
C CYS A 65 1.56 -12.49 0.02
N ALA A 66 0.33 -13.00 -0.15
CA ALA A 66 0.13 -14.42 -0.41
C ALA A 66 0.13 -14.76 -1.90
N GLY A 67 0.28 -13.74 -2.75
CA GLY A 67 0.27 -13.94 -4.19
C GLY A 67 -0.95 -13.31 -4.83
N LEU A 68 -1.26 -13.77 -6.04
CA LEU A 68 -2.41 -13.24 -6.77
C LEU A 68 -3.68 -13.90 -6.28
N ASP A 69 -4.68 -13.08 -6.16
CA ASP A 69 -6.00 -13.52 -5.74
C ASP A 69 -6.81 -13.99 -6.94
#